data_9ee8e183be45313f1beeaf12b1679e98
#
_entry.id   9ee8e183be45313f1beeaf12b1679e98
#
_cell.length_a   1.000
_cell.length_b   1.000
_cell.length_c   1.000
_cell.angle_alpha   90.00
_cell.angle_beta   90.00
_cell.angle_gamma   90.00
#
_symmetry.space_group_name_H-M   'P 1'
#
loop_
_entity.id
_entity.type
_entity.pdbx_description
1 polymer ?
#
loop_
_entity_poly.entity_id
_entity_poly.type
_entity_poly.pdbx_seq_one_letter_code
_entity_poly.pdbx_strand_id
1 'polypeptide(L)'
;MKTTNMIMITVLVLISCSSEPLKPTNPLLLDKGIGPITTIRVIDDIDQRMASEGLEKFNQYCSSCHKMDKKFIGPALDGVTLRRSPEWVMNMILNPEVMVKENPIARELLMEYIAPMANQNLTPQEARAILEYFRQYDKTIEQKMKIEE
;
A
#
# COMPACT_ATOMS: atom_id res chain seq x y z
N MET A 1 -1.92 -74.14 -20.98
CA MET A 1 -1.08 -73.11 -20.41
C MET A 1 -1.69 -71.75 -20.78
N LYS A 2 -2.35 -71.09 -19.82
CA LYS A 2 -2.99 -69.78 -20.02
C LYS A 2 -2.12 -68.70 -19.40
N THR A 3 -1.51 -67.84 -20.23
CA THR A 3 -0.71 -66.67 -19.80
C THR A 3 -1.65 -65.52 -19.55
N THR A 4 -1.80 -65.11 -18.27
CA THR A 4 -2.55 -63.96 -17.86
C THR A 4 -1.68 -62.69 -17.96
N ASN A 5 -2.00 -61.79 -18.92
CA ASN A 5 -1.39 -60.52 -19.05
C ASN A 5 -1.97 -59.56 -18.02
N MET A 6 -1.18 -59.14 -17.04
CA MET A 6 -1.52 -58.16 -16.03
C MET A 6 -1.10 -56.76 -16.55
N ILE A 7 -2.09 -55.99 -16.98
CA ILE A 7 -1.89 -54.60 -17.42
C ILE A 7 -1.79 -53.70 -16.17
N MET A 8 -0.60 -53.19 -15.94
CA MET A 8 -0.32 -52.24 -14.85
C MET A 8 -0.70 -50.83 -15.32
N ILE A 9 -1.82 -50.32 -14.81
CA ILE A 9 -2.26 -48.97 -15.10
C ILE A 9 -1.56 -48.00 -14.14
N THR A 10 -0.58 -47.29 -14.68
CA THR A 10 0.13 -46.21 -13.95
C THR A 10 -0.77 -44.95 -13.94
N VAL A 11 -1.38 -44.65 -12.79
CA VAL A 11 -2.14 -43.41 -12.61
C VAL A 11 -1.16 -42.26 -12.38
N LEU A 12 -1.02 -41.40 -13.37
CA LEU A 12 -0.24 -40.15 -13.28
C LEU A 12 -1.10 -39.09 -12.54
N VAL A 13 -0.83 -38.89 -11.26
CA VAL A 13 -1.44 -37.81 -10.48
C VAL A 13 -0.77 -36.50 -10.83
N LEU A 14 -1.42 -35.65 -11.64
CA LEU A 14 -1.01 -34.28 -11.89
C LEU A 14 -1.34 -33.44 -10.65
N ILE A 15 -0.33 -33.15 -9.85
CA ILE A 15 -0.45 -32.17 -8.76
C ILE A 15 -0.48 -30.78 -9.40
N SER A 16 -1.68 -30.23 -9.55
CA SER A 16 -1.89 -28.82 -9.93
C SER A 16 -1.51 -27.95 -8.75
N CYS A 17 -0.36 -27.31 -8.78
CA CYS A 17 0.03 -26.26 -7.84
C CYS A 17 -0.78 -25.00 -8.17
N SER A 18 -1.93 -24.82 -7.53
CA SER A 18 -2.64 -23.54 -7.52
C SER A 18 -1.92 -22.62 -6.55
N SER A 19 -1.17 -21.65 -7.06
CA SER A 19 -0.65 -20.56 -6.24
C SER A 19 -1.81 -19.61 -5.90
N GLU A 20 -2.47 -19.83 -4.78
CA GLU A 20 -3.38 -18.82 -4.22
C GLU A 20 -2.56 -17.58 -3.86
N PRO A 21 -3.04 -16.35 -4.22
CA PRO A 21 -2.38 -15.13 -3.80
C PRO A 21 -2.35 -15.08 -2.27
N LEU A 22 -1.15 -14.92 -1.70
CA LEU A 22 -0.92 -14.81 -0.27
C LEU A 22 -1.76 -13.65 0.28
N LYS A 23 -2.76 -13.98 1.10
CA LYS A 23 -3.59 -13.01 1.80
C LYS A 23 -2.70 -12.23 2.77
N PRO A 24 -2.71 -10.88 2.77
CA PRO A 24 -1.87 -10.12 3.68
C PRO A 24 -2.13 -10.53 5.13
N THR A 25 -1.09 -10.96 5.82
CA THR A 25 -1.15 -11.41 7.23
C THR A 25 -1.14 -10.23 8.21
N ASN A 26 -0.79 -9.02 7.73
CA ASN A 26 -0.77 -7.82 8.56
C ASN A 26 -2.18 -7.20 8.59
N PRO A 27 -2.85 -7.14 9.77
CA PRO A 27 -4.18 -6.56 9.91
C PRO A 27 -4.28 -5.09 9.45
N LEU A 28 -3.19 -4.34 9.56
CA LEU A 28 -3.12 -2.94 9.14
C LEU A 28 -3.23 -2.76 7.62
N LEU A 29 -2.89 -3.79 6.84
CA LEU A 29 -3.07 -3.81 5.39
C LEU A 29 -4.49 -4.21 4.96
N LEU A 30 -5.30 -4.70 5.89
CA LEU A 30 -6.72 -5.02 5.66
C LEU A 30 -7.63 -3.82 5.94
N ASP A 31 -7.19 -2.88 6.78
CA ASP A 31 -7.92 -1.63 7.05
C ASP A 31 -7.86 -0.72 5.82
N LYS A 32 -9.01 -0.39 5.28
CA LYS A 32 -9.15 0.50 4.11
C LYS A 32 -9.36 1.96 4.49
N GLY A 33 -9.49 2.25 5.77
CA GLY A 33 -9.87 3.58 6.25
C GLY A 33 -11.32 3.93 5.93
N ILE A 34 -11.66 5.18 6.14
CA ILE A 34 -13.01 5.74 5.94
C ILE A 34 -12.93 6.87 4.90
N GLY A 35 -13.63 6.70 3.78
CA GLY A 35 -13.62 7.72 2.74
C GLY A 35 -14.11 7.19 1.39
N PRO A 36 -13.91 7.97 0.32
CA PRO A 36 -14.45 7.66 -1.00
C PRO A 36 -13.79 6.46 -1.69
N ILE A 37 -12.61 6.04 -1.23
CA ILE A 37 -11.86 4.95 -1.86
C ILE A 37 -12.16 3.62 -1.16
N THR A 38 -12.98 2.79 -1.78
CA THR A 38 -13.38 1.47 -1.24
C THR A 38 -12.56 0.33 -1.83
N THR A 39 -12.06 0.51 -3.03
CA THR A 39 -11.22 -0.47 -3.73
C THR A 39 -10.34 0.25 -4.74
N ILE A 40 -9.08 -0.13 -4.79
CA ILE A 40 -8.14 0.36 -5.80
C ILE A 40 -7.32 -0.80 -6.37
N ARG A 41 -7.11 -0.77 -7.67
CA ARG A 41 -6.19 -1.69 -8.33
C ARG A 41 -4.79 -1.06 -8.34
N VAL A 42 -3.87 -1.74 -7.70
CA VAL A 42 -2.44 -1.41 -7.73
C VAL A 42 -1.73 -2.55 -8.45
N ILE A 43 -0.98 -2.24 -9.48
CA ILE A 43 -0.11 -3.20 -10.19
C ILE A 43 1.29 -3.14 -9.59
N ASP A 44 2.07 -4.21 -9.71
CA ASP A 44 3.40 -4.29 -9.08
C ASP A 44 4.39 -3.28 -9.66
N ASP A 45 4.31 -3.01 -10.95
CA ASP A 45 5.16 -2.02 -11.61
C ASP A 45 4.78 -0.59 -11.23
N ILE A 46 5.79 0.25 -11.08
CA ILE A 46 5.61 1.68 -10.80
C ILE A 46 5.35 2.44 -12.11
N ASP A 47 4.25 3.17 -12.18
CA ASP A 47 4.05 4.17 -13.22
C ASP A 47 4.91 5.40 -12.91
N GLN A 48 6.05 5.50 -13.61
CA GLN A 48 7.05 6.55 -13.39
C GLN A 48 6.51 7.96 -13.64
N ARG A 49 5.60 8.12 -14.62
CA ARG A 49 4.96 9.40 -14.92
C ARG A 49 4.04 9.80 -13.76
N MET A 50 3.18 8.88 -13.34
CA MET A 50 2.27 9.11 -12.21
C MET A 50 3.04 9.38 -10.91
N ALA A 51 4.15 8.68 -10.66
CA ALA A 51 4.99 8.90 -9.49
C ALA A 51 5.66 10.28 -9.51
N SER A 52 6.09 10.77 -10.69
CA SER A 52 6.63 12.13 -10.86
C SER A 52 5.56 13.20 -10.58
N GLU A 53 4.36 13.04 -11.13
CA GLU A 53 3.20 13.91 -10.81
C GLU A 53 2.89 13.88 -9.31
N GLY A 54 2.98 12.71 -8.67
CA GLY A 54 2.77 12.53 -7.24
C GLY A 54 3.82 13.25 -6.38
N LEU A 55 5.08 13.23 -6.80
CA LEU A 55 6.16 13.98 -6.15
C LEU A 55 5.90 15.50 -6.20
N GLU A 56 5.47 16.02 -7.34
CA GLU A 56 5.11 17.44 -7.47
C GLU A 56 3.98 17.81 -6.51
N LYS A 57 2.91 17.01 -6.47
CA LYS A 57 1.78 17.19 -5.54
C LYS A 57 2.20 17.07 -4.08
N PHE A 58 3.03 16.09 -3.75
CA PHE A 58 3.58 15.96 -2.40
C PHE A 58 4.36 17.21 -1.98
N ASN A 59 5.23 17.72 -2.83
CA ASN A 59 6.00 18.93 -2.54
C ASN A 59 5.11 20.15 -2.34
N GLN A 60 4.03 20.26 -3.10
CA GLN A 60 3.12 21.40 -3.04
C GLN A 60 2.21 21.36 -1.79
N TYR A 61 1.68 20.20 -1.43
CA TYR A 61 0.58 20.10 -0.45
C TYR A 61 0.95 19.40 0.85
N CYS A 62 2.02 18.59 0.87
CA CYS A 62 2.30 17.69 1.99
C CYS A 62 3.62 18.01 2.69
N SER A 63 4.62 18.49 1.95
CA SER A 63 6.03 18.62 2.41
C SER A 63 6.23 19.65 3.52
N SER A 64 5.27 20.56 3.72
CA SER A 64 5.28 21.52 4.85
C SER A 64 5.09 20.82 6.21
N CYS A 65 4.40 19.67 6.24
CA CYS A 65 4.10 18.92 7.46
C CYS A 65 4.73 17.53 7.49
N HIS A 66 5.00 16.91 6.34
CA HIS A 66 5.55 15.56 6.23
C HIS A 66 6.94 15.56 5.57
N LYS A 67 7.80 14.67 6.07
CA LYS A 67 9.05 14.28 5.41
C LYS A 67 8.98 12.78 5.14
N MET A 68 9.72 12.32 4.13
CA MET A 68 9.77 10.89 3.85
C MET A 68 10.55 10.15 4.95
N ASP A 69 11.72 10.63 5.31
CA ASP A 69 12.76 9.99 6.10
C ASP A 69 12.73 10.26 7.61
N LYS A 70 11.87 11.16 8.05
CA LYS A 70 11.85 11.57 9.48
C LYS A 70 10.52 12.17 9.93
N LYS A 71 10.25 12.05 11.22
CA LYS A 71 9.19 12.78 11.90
C LYS A 71 9.43 14.28 11.77
N PHE A 72 8.37 15.03 11.46
CA PHE A 72 8.38 16.49 11.44
C PHE A 72 7.14 17.00 12.18
N ILE A 73 6.20 17.70 11.56
CA ILE A 73 4.89 17.99 12.18
C ILE A 73 4.05 16.71 12.21
N GLY A 74 4.00 16.00 11.08
CA GLY A 74 3.38 14.68 10.97
C GLY A 74 4.39 13.53 10.98
N PRO A 75 3.92 12.27 10.82
CA PRO A 75 4.77 11.09 10.71
C PRO A 75 5.70 11.14 9.50
N ALA A 76 6.84 10.42 9.59
CA ALA A 76 7.62 10.01 8.45
C ALA A 76 6.78 9.11 7.52
N LEU A 77 6.96 9.28 6.21
CA LEU A 77 6.13 8.57 5.21
C LEU A 77 6.87 7.43 4.50
N ASP A 78 8.18 7.26 4.71
CA ASP A 78 8.90 6.07 4.27
C ASP A 78 8.24 4.80 4.79
N GLY A 79 8.13 3.76 3.97
CA GLY A 79 7.48 2.51 4.29
C GLY A 79 5.96 2.61 4.53
N VAL A 80 5.31 3.72 4.24
CA VAL A 80 3.86 3.88 4.47
C VAL A 80 3.05 2.86 3.66
N THR A 81 3.49 2.50 2.46
CA THR A 81 2.83 1.52 1.60
C THR A 81 3.03 0.07 2.07
N LEU A 82 3.98 -0.16 2.97
CA LEU A 82 4.23 -1.45 3.62
C LEU A 82 3.42 -1.62 4.92
N ARG A 83 3.00 -0.51 5.54
CA ARG A 83 2.24 -0.51 6.82
C ARG A 83 0.76 -0.21 6.67
N ARG A 84 0.30 0.32 5.54
CA ARG A 84 -1.10 0.72 5.30
C ARG A 84 -1.57 0.26 3.93
N SER A 85 -2.85 -0.06 3.82
CA SER A 85 -3.44 -0.36 2.52
C SER A 85 -3.43 0.87 1.61
N PRO A 86 -3.40 0.69 0.28
CA PRO A 86 -3.53 1.78 -0.68
C PRO A 86 -4.79 2.63 -0.44
N GLU A 87 -5.91 1.98 -0.14
CA GLU A 87 -7.17 2.65 0.15
C GLU A 87 -7.07 3.51 1.41
N TRP A 88 -6.45 3.00 2.48
CA TRP A 88 -6.27 3.75 3.72
C TRP A 88 -5.43 5.02 3.49
N VAL A 89 -4.33 4.90 2.76
CA VAL A 89 -3.46 6.05 2.43
C VAL A 89 -4.23 7.10 1.64
N MET A 90 -4.96 6.69 0.60
CA MET A 90 -5.75 7.62 -0.22
C MET A 90 -6.90 8.25 0.57
N ASN A 91 -7.58 7.49 1.42
CA ASN A 91 -8.66 8.02 2.26
C ASN A 91 -8.13 9.01 3.30
N MET A 92 -6.92 8.78 3.85
CA MET A 92 -6.28 9.73 4.75
C MET A 92 -5.92 11.06 4.05
N ILE A 93 -5.53 11.00 2.78
CA ILE A 93 -5.26 12.19 1.97
C ILE A 93 -6.56 12.95 1.63
N LEU A 94 -7.61 12.23 1.25
CA LEU A 94 -8.86 12.81 0.71
C LEU A 94 -9.85 13.25 1.79
N ASN A 95 -9.83 12.58 2.95
CA ASN A 95 -10.87 12.73 3.97
C ASN A 95 -10.31 12.65 5.41
N PRO A 96 -9.25 13.41 5.73
CA PRO A 96 -8.54 13.31 7.00
C PRO A 96 -9.42 13.55 8.22
N GLU A 97 -10.39 14.45 8.13
CA GLU A 97 -11.26 14.80 9.25
C GLU A 97 -12.17 13.65 9.67
N VAL A 98 -12.77 12.94 8.71
CA VAL A 98 -13.58 11.76 9.01
C VAL A 98 -12.69 10.57 9.41
N MET A 99 -11.52 10.45 8.78
CA MET A 99 -10.54 9.44 9.17
C MET A 99 -10.19 9.54 10.67
N VAL A 100 -9.77 10.68 11.17
CA VAL A 100 -9.43 10.83 12.59
C VAL A 100 -10.64 10.72 13.53
N LYS A 101 -11.85 10.96 13.04
CA LYS A 101 -13.08 10.82 13.82
C LYS A 101 -13.52 9.36 13.94
N GLU A 102 -13.43 8.58 12.87
CA GLU A 102 -14.09 7.28 12.76
C GLU A 102 -13.11 6.08 12.66
N ASN A 103 -11.89 6.28 12.13
CA ASN A 103 -10.90 5.22 12.05
C ASN A 103 -10.00 5.22 13.30
N PRO A 104 -9.90 4.10 14.04
CA PRO A 104 -9.12 4.01 15.28
C PRO A 104 -7.64 4.34 15.09
N ILE A 105 -7.03 3.84 14.01
CA ILE A 105 -5.60 4.04 13.71
C ILE A 105 -5.32 5.52 13.41
N ALA A 106 -6.17 6.17 12.62
CA ALA A 106 -6.02 7.60 12.33
C ALA A 106 -6.19 8.47 13.60
N ARG A 107 -7.06 8.05 14.51
CA ARG A 107 -7.25 8.71 15.80
C ARG A 107 -6.02 8.56 16.72
N GLU A 108 -5.41 7.37 16.75
CA GLU A 108 -4.16 7.14 17.48
C GLU A 108 -3.02 8.03 16.96
N LEU A 109 -2.90 8.14 15.63
CA LEU A 109 -1.93 9.06 15.02
C LEU A 109 -2.19 10.52 15.40
N LEU A 110 -3.45 10.97 15.42
CA LEU A 110 -3.77 12.33 15.88
C LEU A 110 -3.36 12.53 17.34
N MET A 111 -3.57 11.57 18.23
CA MET A 111 -3.15 11.66 19.63
C MET A 111 -1.62 11.70 19.78
N GLU A 112 -0.90 10.97 18.93
CA GLU A 112 0.57 10.93 18.96
C GLU A 112 1.20 12.23 18.44
N TYR A 113 0.65 12.79 17.36
CA TYR A 113 1.24 13.96 16.68
C TYR A 113 0.61 15.29 17.11
N ILE A 114 -0.57 15.28 17.72
CA ILE A 114 -1.33 16.44 18.23
C ILE A 114 -1.66 17.48 17.15
N ALA A 115 -1.30 17.23 15.91
CA ALA A 115 -1.50 18.10 14.77
C ALA A 115 -2.49 17.44 13.79
N PRO A 116 -3.71 17.97 13.61
CA PRO A 116 -4.65 17.41 12.66
C PRO A 116 -4.12 17.63 11.22
N MET A 117 -4.27 16.61 10.39
CA MET A 117 -4.01 16.73 8.96
C MET A 117 -5.13 17.56 8.32
N ALA A 118 -4.78 18.66 7.68
CA ALA A 118 -5.74 19.49 6.96
C ALA A 118 -6.13 18.86 5.62
N ASN A 119 -7.42 18.94 5.27
CA ASN A 119 -7.88 18.53 3.94
C ASN A 119 -7.32 19.47 2.88
N GLN A 120 -6.60 18.93 1.92
CA GLN A 120 -6.00 19.70 0.82
C GLN A 120 -6.91 19.81 -0.40
N ASN A 121 -8.15 19.31 -0.33
CA ASN A 121 -9.15 19.29 -1.41
C ASN A 121 -8.61 18.66 -2.73
N LEU A 122 -7.80 17.64 -2.60
CA LEU A 122 -7.26 16.91 -3.74
C LEU A 122 -8.32 16.01 -4.36
N THR A 123 -8.17 15.78 -5.65
CA THR A 123 -8.97 14.79 -6.39
C THR A 123 -8.47 13.35 -6.12
N PRO A 124 -9.31 12.31 -6.34
CA PRO A 124 -8.87 10.93 -6.25
C PRO A 124 -7.67 10.61 -7.16
N GLN A 125 -7.57 11.25 -8.33
CA GLN A 125 -6.45 11.08 -9.26
C GLN A 125 -5.15 11.65 -8.68
N GLU A 126 -5.19 12.82 -8.06
CA GLU A 126 -4.03 13.42 -7.39
C GLU A 126 -3.60 12.61 -6.17
N ALA A 127 -4.54 12.14 -5.36
CA ALA A 127 -4.24 11.23 -4.24
C ALA A 127 -3.62 9.90 -4.73
N ARG A 128 -4.09 9.39 -5.89
CA ARG A 128 -3.50 8.20 -6.51
C ARG A 128 -2.08 8.44 -7.01
N ALA A 129 -1.81 9.61 -7.56
CA ALA A 129 -0.45 9.98 -7.98
C ALA A 129 0.50 10.09 -6.77
N ILE A 130 0.07 10.71 -5.67
CA ILE A 130 0.85 10.77 -4.42
C ILE A 130 1.12 9.35 -3.88
N LEU A 131 0.14 8.46 -3.89
CA LEU A 131 0.34 7.07 -3.50
C LEU A 131 1.39 6.38 -4.38
N GLU A 132 1.41 6.64 -5.70
CA GLU A 132 2.40 6.06 -6.60
C GLU A 132 3.82 6.57 -6.32
N TYR A 133 3.96 7.85 -5.97
CA TYR A 133 5.22 8.40 -5.49
C TYR A 133 5.70 7.70 -4.21
N PHE A 134 4.82 7.44 -3.23
CA PHE A 134 5.19 6.70 -2.02
C PHE A 134 5.65 5.28 -2.34
N ARG A 135 4.96 4.59 -3.24
CA ARG A 135 5.34 3.25 -3.71
C ARG A 135 6.71 3.24 -4.39
N GLN A 136 6.99 4.23 -5.23
CA GLN A 136 8.30 4.39 -5.86
C GLN A 136 9.40 4.61 -4.82
N TYR A 137 9.15 5.47 -3.85
CA TYR A 137 10.10 5.77 -2.78
C TYR A 137 10.41 4.51 -1.95
N ASP A 138 9.38 3.79 -1.50
CA ASP A 138 9.54 2.59 -0.69
C ASP A 138 10.30 1.49 -1.45
N LYS A 139 9.99 1.24 -2.73
CA LYS A 139 10.75 0.30 -3.58
C LYS A 139 12.23 0.70 -3.72
N THR A 140 12.52 1.98 -3.80
CA THR A 140 13.91 2.47 -3.90
C THR A 140 14.70 2.19 -2.62
N ILE A 141 14.09 2.36 -1.46
CA ILE A 141 14.71 2.04 -0.17
C ILE A 141 14.94 0.53 -0.02
N GLU A 142 13.96 -0.30 -0.36
CA GLU A 142 14.11 -1.77 -0.34
C GLU A 142 15.25 -2.26 -1.24
N GLN A 143 15.41 -1.65 -2.42
CA GLN A 143 16.51 -2.00 -3.33
C GLN A 143 17.86 -1.60 -2.76
N LYS A 144 17.98 -0.43 -2.14
CA LYS A 144 19.23 0.01 -1.51
C LYS A 144 19.66 -0.91 -0.37
N MET A 145 18.73 -1.29 0.50
CA MET A 145 19.03 -2.20 1.62
C MET A 145 19.54 -3.57 1.13
N LYS A 146 19.00 -4.10 0.03
CA LYS A 146 19.46 -5.38 -0.57
C LYS A 146 20.83 -5.33 -1.22
N ILE A 147 21.35 -4.15 -1.53
CA ILE A 147 22.68 -3.97 -2.14
C ILE A 147 23.75 -3.85 -1.05
N GLU A 148 23.36 -3.39 0.14
CA GLU A 148 24.27 -3.17 1.27
C GLU A 148 24.45 -4.43 2.15
N GLU A 149 23.66 -5.51 1.90
CA GLU A 149 23.82 -6.84 2.53
C GLU A 149 24.78 -7.75 1.72
#